data_63afd27075fc2a98f719838c4e5672f3
#
_entry.id   63afd27075fc2a98f719838c4e5672f3
#
_cell.length_a   1.000
_cell.length_b   1.000
_cell.length_c   1.000
_cell.angle_alpha   90.00
_cell.angle_beta   90.00
_cell.angle_gamma   90.00
#
_symmetry.space_group_name_H-M   'P 1'
#
loop_
_entity.id
_entity.type
_entity.pdbx_description
1 polymer ?
#
loop_
_entity_poly.entity_id
_entity_poly.type
_entity_poly.pdbx_seq_one_letter_code
_entity_poly.pdbx_strand_id
1 'polypeptide(L)'
;IYWSGDARMRYQDKSVDKADNWDGRMRINVKGQVNDSTYVQGRLTTNMWFKDAPNDGADDGNTIMDVLYANHNFGKDVSVRLGRQPVVFGDQGGWLYGDSKGYDGAQVAFNNGKFDATVGFGQFNTSDYKTAVTDHDALFAKAGYNFNFARLGADYIKWQGDTNDSDVKGQELYGVNLNIPIQKFNVFGEYWKNTVANDNDTAWNAGLSYGAANWKKPGTWDLSVAYNDVDSGVFFGGTGLQTNVLSYLSDSAYEADNVTFWNAIANVTLQKNLQLHAEYAFDVDTEGAASDKTQDAWTVSLNYKF
;
A
#
# COMPACT_ATOMS: atom_id res chain seq x y z
N ILE A 1 18.39 20.64 8.28
CA ILE A 1 17.11 20.33 7.62
C ILE A 1 17.40 19.75 6.25
N TYR A 2 16.80 18.61 5.96
CA TYR A 2 16.92 17.92 4.68
C TYR A 2 15.58 17.93 3.96
N TRP A 3 15.60 18.25 2.67
CA TRP A 3 14.45 18.28 1.81
C TRP A 3 14.57 17.20 0.74
N SER A 4 13.49 16.58 0.39
CA SER A 4 13.35 15.70 -0.76
C SER A 4 11.92 15.69 -1.23
N GLY A 5 11.67 15.22 -2.44
CA GLY A 5 10.32 15.18 -2.93
C GLY A 5 10.11 14.18 -4.05
N ASP A 6 8.85 14.01 -4.39
CA ASP A 6 8.42 13.29 -5.57
C ASP A 6 7.20 13.96 -6.19
N ALA A 7 7.06 13.78 -7.50
CA ALA A 7 5.88 14.17 -8.25
C ALA A 7 5.43 13.01 -9.14
N ARG A 8 4.14 12.92 -9.39
CA ARG A 8 3.54 11.93 -10.29
C ARG A 8 2.51 12.60 -11.19
N MET A 9 2.58 12.32 -12.48
CA MET A 9 1.54 12.61 -13.46
C MET A 9 0.97 11.30 -13.93
N ARG A 10 -0.33 11.06 -13.74
CA ARG A 10 -0.96 9.76 -13.92
C ARG A 10 -2.21 9.84 -14.77
N TYR A 11 -2.36 8.85 -15.65
CA TYR A 11 -3.61 8.51 -16.31
C TYR A 11 -4.09 7.14 -15.83
N GLN A 12 -5.38 7.03 -15.53
CA GLN A 12 -6.03 5.78 -15.12
C GLN A 12 -7.28 5.54 -15.97
N ASP A 13 -7.38 4.32 -16.49
CA ASP A 13 -8.61 3.74 -17.00
C ASP A 13 -9.18 2.81 -15.91
N LYS A 14 -10.30 3.21 -15.33
CA LYS A 14 -10.87 2.56 -14.17
C LYS A 14 -11.83 1.44 -14.55
N SER A 15 -11.73 0.31 -13.86
CA SER A 15 -12.66 -0.82 -14.04
C SER A 15 -14.01 -0.57 -13.41
N VAL A 16 -14.09 0.11 -12.29
CA VAL A 16 -15.34 0.29 -11.53
C VAL A 16 -16.09 1.51 -12.05
N ASP A 17 -15.73 2.69 -11.92
CA ASP A 17 -16.51 3.88 -12.28
C ASP A 17 -16.60 4.20 -13.78
N LYS A 18 -15.89 3.51 -14.62
CA LYS A 18 -15.77 3.73 -16.08
C LYS A 18 -15.35 5.16 -16.47
N ALA A 19 -14.85 5.93 -15.53
CA ALA A 19 -14.36 7.27 -15.76
C ALA A 19 -12.84 7.25 -15.80
N ASP A 20 -12.27 7.79 -16.87
CA ASP A 20 -10.84 7.98 -16.97
C ASP A 20 -10.41 9.14 -16.08
N ASN A 21 -9.29 8.99 -15.41
CA ASN A 21 -8.70 10.04 -14.59
C ASN A 21 -7.38 10.55 -15.15
N TRP A 22 -7.22 11.87 -15.10
CA TRP A 22 -5.93 12.53 -15.20
C TRP A 22 -5.65 13.23 -13.89
N ASP A 23 -4.62 12.81 -13.18
CA ASP A 23 -4.25 13.41 -11.91
C ASP A 23 -2.74 13.67 -11.79
N GLY A 24 -2.42 14.60 -10.91
CA GLY A 24 -1.07 14.91 -10.49
C GLY A 24 -0.98 14.88 -8.97
N ARG A 25 0.19 14.52 -8.46
CA ARG A 25 0.51 14.60 -7.05
C ARG A 25 1.93 15.12 -6.89
N MET A 26 2.11 16.03 -5.95
CA MET A 26 3.43 16.46 -5.49
C MET A 26 3.55 16.25 -3.99
N ARG A 27 4.68 15.69 -3.55
CA ARG A 27 5.00 15.52 -2.13
C ARG A 27 6.35 16.12 -1.83
N ILE A 28 6.42 16.84 -0.72
CA ILE A 28 7.65 17.43 -0.20
C ILE A 28 7.88 16.88 1.19
N ASN A 29 8.99 16.18 1.37
CA ASN A 29 9.43 15.66 2.65
C ASN A 29 10.40 16.64 3.30
N VAL A 30 10.20 16.88 4.59
CA VAL A 30 11.07 17.70 5.43
C VAL A 30 11.55 16.86 6.60
N LYS A 31 12.86 16.73 6.75
CA LYS A 31 13.47 16.04 7.89
C LYS A 31 14.31 17.02 8.69
N GLY A 32 13.94 17.23 9.94
CA GLY A 32 14.70 18.00 10.93
C GLY A 32 15.49 17.08 11.85
N GLN A 33 16.83 17.12 11.81
CA GLN A 33 17.67 16.40 12.76
C GLN A 33 17.67 17.18 14.09
N VAL A 34 17.24 16.53 15.17
CA VAL A 34 17.20 17.11 16.55
C VAL A 34 18.55 16.89 17.26
N ASN A 35 19.06 15.66 17.18
CA ASN A 35 20.38 15.24 17.67
C ASN A 35 20.83 13.98 16.93
N ASP A 36 21.94 13.38 17.29
CA ASP A 36 22.52 12.22 16.59
C ASP A 36 21.57 11.01 16.51
N SER A 37 20.65 10.86 17.45
CA SER A 37 19.73 9.72 17.55
C SER A 37 18.27 10.07 17.20
N THR A 38 17.92 11.34 17.10
CA THR A 38 16.52 11.78 16.99
C THR A 38 16.30 12.71 15.80
N TYR A 39 15.26 12.45 15.03
CA TYR A 39 14.79 13.34 13.98
C TYR A 39 13.26 13.44 13.96
N VAL A 40 12.77 14.51 13.36
CA VAL A 40 11.35 14.70 13.04
C VAL A 40 11.20 14.71 11.52
N GLN A 41 10.19 14.00 11.03
CA GLN A 41 9.86 13.89 9.62
C GLN A 41 8.46 14.42 9.38
N GLY A 42 8.32 15.35 8.44
CA GLY A 42 7.04 15.80 7.91
C GLY A 42 6.94 15.57 6.42
N ARG A 43 5.71 15.48 5.88
CA ARG A 43 5.45 15.45 4.45
C ARG A 43 4.24 16.31 4.12
N LEU A 44 4.43 17.22 3.17
CA LEU A 44 3.36 17.97 2.52
C LEU A 44 2.97 17.27 1.24
N THR A 45 1.69 17.08 1.02
CA THR A 45 1.13 16.45 -0.18
C THR A 45 0.08 17.35 -0.80
N THR A 46 0.21 17.56 -2.12
CA THR A 46 -0.78 18.25 -2.94
C THR A 46 -1.24 17.32 -4.06
N ASN A 47 -2.55 17.17 -4.23
CA ASN A 47 -3.15 16.45 -5.35
C ASN A 47 -3.83 17.45 -6.28
N MET A 48 -3.79 17.18 -7.59
CA MET A 48 -4.44 17.98 -8.63
C MET A 48 -5.15 17.05 -9.62
N TRP A 49 -6.32 17.48 -10.06
CA TRP A 49 -7.07 16.82 -11.12
C TRP A 49 -6.95 17.65 -12.39
N PHE A 50 -6.37 17.09 -13.44
CA PHE A 50 -6.19 17.80 -14.71
C PHE A 50 -7.42 17.70 -15.61
N LYS A 51 -8.19 16.63 -15.48
CA LYS A 51 -9.41 16.36 -16.20
C LYS A 51 -10.30 15.45 -15.35
N ASP A 52 -11.61 15.64 -15.47
CA ASP A 52 -12.64 14.82 -14.82
C ASP A 52 -12.47 14.78 -13.28
N ALA A 53 -12.21 15.97 -12.69
CA ALA A 53 -12.16 16.13 -11.25
C ALA A 53 -13.42 15.55 -10.58
N PRO A 54 -13.28 14.95 -9.39
CA PRO A 54 -14.44 14.60 -8.59
C PRO A 54 -15.38 15.78 -8.46
N ASN A 55 -16.68 15.55 -8.51
CA ASN A 55 -17.71 16.58 -8.59
C ASN A 55 -17.68 17.63 -7.46
N ASP A 56 -16.96 17.38 -6.40
CA ASP A 56 -16.82 18.27 -5.26
C ASP A 56 -15.57 19.15 -5.30
N GLY A 57 -14.59 18.84 -6.14
CA GLY A 57 -13.35 19.62 -6.29
C GLY A 57 -12.60 19.89 -4.97
N ALA A 58 -13.05 19.26 -3.87
CA ALA A 58 -12.64 19.61 -2.52
C ALA A 58 -11.15 19.38 -2.28
N ASP A 59 -10.55 18.45 -3.00
CA ASP A 59 -9.15 18.07 -2.85
C ASP A 59 -8.24 18.60 -3.98
N ASP A 60 -8.81 19.35 -4.94
CA ASP A 60 -8.02 19.86 -6.05
C ASP A 60 -7.16 21.05 -5.62
N GLY A 61 -5.85 20.88 -5.69
CA GLY A 61 -4.86 21.88 -5.33
C GLY A 61 -4.67 22.12 -3.83
N ASN A 62 -5.39 21.40 -2.96
CA ASN A 62 -5.19 21.49 -1.52
C ASN A 62 -3.88 20.84 -1.10
N THR A 63 -3.14 21.54 -0.25
CA THR A 63 -1.91 21.03 0.36
C THR A 63 -2.16 20.67 1.80
N ILE A 64 -1.91 19.42 2.15
CA ILE A 64 -2.06 18.90 3.50
C ILE A 64 -0.73 18.35 4.02
N MET A 65 -0.55 18.37 5.33
CA MET A 65 0.51 17.61 5.98
C MET A 65 -0.05 16.23 6.29
N ASP A 66 0.34 15.23 5.51
CA ASP A 66 -0.18 13.87 5.61
C ASP A 66 0.73 12.90 6.37
N VAL A 67 1.94 13.31 6.70
CA VAL A 67 2.88 12.58 7.58
C VAL A 67 3.53 13.56 8.54
N LEU A 68 3.57 13.19 9.82
CA LEU A 68 4.32 13.90 10.84
C LEU A 68 4.65 12.94 12.00
N TYR A 69 5.92 12.61 12.14
CA TYR A 69 6.37 11.77 13.26
C TYR A 69 7.77 12.14 13.75
N ALA A 70 8.04 11.78 14.99
CA ALA A 70 9.38 11.77 15.57
C ALA A 70 9.92 10.34 15.56
N ASN A 71 11.21 10.18 15.30
CA ASN A 71 11.92 8.90 15.37
C ASN A 71 13.12 9.03 16.29
N HIS A 72 13.30 8.08 17.19
CA HIS A 72 14.48 7.95 18.03
C HIS A 72 15.14 6.58 17.84
N ASN A 73 16.46 6.58 17.61
CA ASN A 73 17.25 5.36 17.46
C ASN A 73 17.96 5.03 18.78
N PHE A 74 17.72 3.83 19.29
CA PHE A 74 18.44 3.25 20.42
C PHE A 74 19.55 2.34 19.87
N GLY A 75 20.73 2.89 19.71
CA GLY A 75 21.84 2.22 19.02
C GLY A 75 21.56 2.10 17.52
N LYS A 76 22.03 1.00 16.92
CA LYS A 76 21.96 0.77 15.46
C LYS A 76 20.75 -0.06 15.02
N ASP A 77 20.19 -0.87 15.91
CA ASP A 77 19.22 -1.93 15.54
C ASP A 77 17.80 -1.64 16.03
N VAL A 78 17.60 -0.75 16.99
CA VAL A 78 16.27 -0.45 17.58
C VAL A 78 15.88 0.98 17.30
N SER A 79 14.62 1.19 16.92
CA SER A 79 14.04 2.54 16.82
C SER A 79 12.63 2.59 17.38
N VAL A 80 12.25 3.78 17.88
CA VAL A 80 10.88 4.10 18.28
C VAL A 80 10.39 5.27 17.44
N ARG A 81 9.17 5.17 16.96
CA ARG A 81 8.52 6.21 16.15
C ARG A 81 7.17 6.56 16.74
N LEU A 82 6.87 7.86 16.78
CA LEU A 82 5.63 8.41 17.35
C LEU A 82 5.02 9.41 16.37
N GLY A 83 3.74 9.29 16.09
CA GLY A 83 2.97 10.24 15.26
C GLY A 83 2.33 9.58 14.05
N ARG A 84 1.91 10.40 13.08
CA ARG A 84 1.35 9.95 11.81
C ARG A 84 2.45 9.47 10.88
N GLN A 85 2.44 8.20 10.54
CA GLN A 85 3.54 7.51 9.91
C GLN A 85 3.08 6.50 8.87
N PRO A 86 3.89 6.23 7.84
CA PRO A 86 3.62 5.15 6.91
C PRO A 86 3.79 3.79 7.57
N VAL A 87 2.86 2.89 7.31
CA VAL A 87 2.96 1.47 7.62
C VAL A 87 2.60 0.67 6.38
N VAL A 88 3.48 -0.25 5.99
CA VAL A 88 3.32 -1.13 4.85
C VAL A 88 3.44 -2.57 5.32
N PHE A 89 2.50 -3.40 4.95
CA PHE A 89 2.49 -4.82 5.27
C PHE A 89 2.82 -5.66 4.04
N GLY A 90 3.40 -6.84 4.27
CA GLY A 90 3.93 -7.68 3.21
C GLY A 90 5.23 -7.15 2.60
N ASP A 91 5.81 -7.90 1.68
CA ASP A 91 7.08 -7.56 1.00
C ASP A 91 6.89 -7.10 -0.45
N GLN A 92 5.64 -6.90 -0.90
CA GLN A 92 5.32 -6.49 -2.27
C GLN A 92 4.84 -5.03 -2.34
N GLY A 93 5.47 -4.13 -1.57
CA GLY A 93 5.11 -2.71 -1.54
C GLY A 93 3.71 -2.43 -0.99
N GLY A 94 3.17 -3.35 -0.20
CA GLY A 94 1.83 -3.23 0.38
C GLY A 94 0.72 -3.59 -0.60
N TRP A 95 0.80 -4.74 -1.21
CA TRP A 95 -0.21 -5.24 -2.15
C TRP A 95 -1.65 -5.03 -1.67
N LEU A 96 -2.00 -5.44 -0.45
CA LEU A 96 -3.31 -5.15 0.16
C LEU A 96 -3.28 -3.96 1.11
N TYR A 97 -2.20 -3.81 1.90
CA TYR A 97 -2.08 -2.83 2.97
C TYR A 97 -0.78 -2.06 2.84
N GLY A 98 -0.77 -1.05 1.96
CA GLY A 98 0.43 -0.32 1.57
C GLY A 98 0.32 1.19 1.72
N ASP A 99 -0.46 1.66 2.67
CA ASP A 99 -0.68 3.08 2.82
C ASP A 99 0.53 3.83 3.39
N SER A 100 0.91 4.88 2.69
CA SER A 100 2.04 5.72 3.05
C SER A 100 1.75 6.77 4.13
N LYS A 101 0.52 6.86 4.64
CA LYS A 101 0.07 7.85 5.63
C LYS A 101 -0.95 7.29 6.63
N GLY A 102 -1.13 5.99 6.64
CA GLY A 102 -2.28 5.32 7.20
C GLY A 102 -2.29 5.09 8.70
N TYR A 103 -1.23 5.46 9.47
CA TYR A 103 -1.16 5.04 10.87
C TYR A 103 -0.78 6.18 11.81
N ASP A 104 -1.64 6.42 12.79
CA ASP A 104 -1.43 7.39 13.87
C ASP A 104 -1.15 6.64 15.17
N GLY A 105 0.09 6.67 15.65
CA GLY A 105 0.42 5.92 16.85
C GLY A 105 1.91 5.83 17.15
N ALA A 106 2.24 4.80 17.92
CA ALA A 106 3.59 4.47 18.32
C ALA A 106 4.02 3.13 17.71
N GLN A 107 5.27 3.02 17.32
CA GLN A 107 5.86 1.74 16.94
C GLN A 107 7.28 1.60 17.47
N VAL A 108 7.66 0.36 17.74
CA VAL A 108 9.02 -0.06 18.02
C VAL A 108 9.47 -1.00 16.92
N ALA A 109 10.62 -0.72 16.34
CA ALA A 109 11.20 -1.54 15.28
C ALA A 109 12.60 -2.03 15.67
N PHE A 110 12.87 -3.28 15.31
CA PHE A 110 14.19 -3.91 15.40
C PHE A 110 14.62 -4.35 14.00
N ASN A 111 15.87 -4.13 13.65
CA ASN A 111 16.43 -4.62 12.38
C ASN A 111 17.95 -4.79 12.51
N ASN A 112 18.45 -6.00 12.38
CA ASN A 112 19.88 -6.32 12.37
C ASN A 112 20.42 -6.71 10.98
N GLY A 113 19.62 -6.51 9.93
CA GLY A 113 19.91 -6.86 8.54
C GLY A 113 19.52 -8.29 8.15
N LYS A 114 19.40 -9.21 9.09
CA LYS A 114 18.99 -10.61 8.87
C LYS A 114 17.56 -10.88 9.36
N PHE A 115 17.24 -10.36 10.53
CA PHE A 115 15.91 -10.37 11.13
C PHE A 115 15.43 -8.95 11.34
N ASP A 116 14.18 -8.70 11.02
CA ASP A 116 13.49 -7.46 11.34
C ASP A 116 12.13 -7.76 12.00
N ALA A 117 11.71 -6.87 12.89
CA ALA A 117 10.41 -6.94 13.54
C ALA A 117 9.93 -5.53 13.89
N THR A 118 8.64 -5.31 13.79
CA THR A 118 8.00 -4.06 14.20
C THR A 118 6.69 -4.37 14.91
N VAL A 119 6.44 -3.69 16.02
CA VAL A 119 5.16 -3.73 16.73
C VAL A 119 4.67 -2.30 16.88
N GLY A 120 3.39 -2.08 16.60
CA GLY A 120 2.78 -0.77 16.72
C GLY A 120 1.40 -0.81 17.38
N PHE A 121 1.07 0.28 18.06
CA PHE A 121 -0.25 0.52 18.65
C PHE A 121 -0.71 1.94 18.34
N GLY A 122 -1.96 2.07 17.87
CA GLY A 122 -2.56 3.34 17.47
C GLY A 122 -3.84 3.14 16.70
N GLN A 123 -4.06 3.94 15.65
CA GLN A 123 -5.26 3.89 14.82
C GLN A 123 -4.88 4.02 13.34
N PHE A 124 -5.63 3.36 12.46
CA PHE A 124 -5.51 3.56 11.02
C PHE A 124 -6.31 4.78 10.57
N ASN A 125 -5.76 5.51 9.60
CA ASN A 125 -6.34 6.76 9.12
C ASN A 125 -7.57 6.52 8.24
N THR A 126 -8.60 7.34 8.40
CA THR A 126 -9.88 7.25 7.67
C THR A 126 -9.77 7.52 6.17
N SER A 127 -8.72 8.20 5.71
CA SER A 127 -8.62 8.60 4.29
C SER A 127 -8.36 7.44 3.33
N ASP A 128 -7.77 6.36 3.80
CA ASP A 128 -7.28 5.27 2.95
C ASP A 128 -7.83 3.89 3.36
N TYR A 129 -8.39 3.79 4.58
CA TYR A 129 -9.02 2.57 5.09
C TYR A 129 -10.53 2.74 5.21
N LYS A 130 -11.27 1.62 5.11
CA LYS A 130 -12.72 1.61 5.30
C LYS A 130 -13.09 2.09 6.70
N THR A 131 -14.20 2.78 6.84
CA THR A 131 -14.74 3.27 8.12
C THR A 131 -14.94 2.16 9.16
N ALA A 132 -15.17 0.93 8.72
CA ALA A 132 -15.29 -0.24 9.60
C ALA A 132 -14.06 -0.54 10.46
N VAL A 133 -12.88 -0.02 10.12
CA VAL A 133 -11.63 -0.25 10.85
C VAL A 133 -10.90 1.03 11.26
N THR A 134 -11.42 2.20 10.87
CA THR A 134 -10.88 3.49 11.25
C THR A 134 -11.51 3.98 12.55
N ASP A 135 -10.83 4.90 13.23
CA ASP A 135 -11.24 5.45 14.53
C ASP A 135 -11.31 4.42 15.69
N HIS A 136 -10.79 3.20 15.45
CA HIS A 136 -10.68 2.16 16.47
C HIS A 136 -9.20 1.85 16.73
N ASP A 137 -8.90 1.52 17.98
CA ASP A 137 -7.57 1.11 18.37
C ASP A 137 -7.13 -0.12 17.56
N ALA A 138 -5.91 -0.05 17.06
CA ALA A 138 -5.30 -1.09 16.27
C ALA A 138 -3.92 -1.46 16.79
N LEU A 139 -3.67 -2.76 16.89
CA LEU A 139 -2.37 -3.34 17.15
C LEU A 139 -1.86 -3.98 15.86
N PHE A 140 -0.60 -3.80 15.52
CA PHE A 140 0.03 -4.58 14.48
C PHE A 140 1.39 -5.13 14.91
N ALA A 141 1.79 -6.22 14.31
CA ALA A 141 3.12 -6.79 14.39
C ALA A 141 3.57 -7.25 13.01
N LYS A 142 4.84 -7.03 12.70
CA LYS A 142 5.49 -7.48 11.48
C LYS A 142 6.79 -8.14 11.84
N ALA A 143 7.16 -9.21 11.15
CA ALA A 143 8.47 -9.84 11.29
C ALA A 143 8.94 -10.37 9.94
N GLY A 144 10.23 -10.34 9.70
CA GLY A 144 10.83 -10.89 8.50
C GLY A 144 12.21 -11.50 8.78
N TYR A 145 12.54 -12.52 8.03
CA TYR A 145 13.83 -13.18 8.11
C TYR A 145 14.43 -13.41 6.71
N ASN A 146 15.63 -12.94 6.54
CA ASN A 146 16.43 -13.13 5.33
C ASN A 146 17.27 -14.39 5.43
N PHE A 147 16.83 -15.43 4.74
CA PHE A 147 17.65 -16.61 4.46
C PHE A 147 18.65 -16.26 3.33
N ASN A 148 19.66 -17.11 3.14
CA ASN A 148 20.62 -16.86 2.05
C ASN A 148 19.97 -16.92 0.64
N PHE A 149 18.84 -17.61 0.52
CA PHE A 149 18.17 -17.87 -0.76
C PHE A 149 16.74 -17.34 -0.83
N ALA A 150 16.16 -16.85 0.27
CA ALA A 150 14.79 -16.37 0.32
C ALA A 150 14.58 -15.40 1.49
N ARG A 151 13.50 -14.62 1.41
CA ARG A 151 12.95 -13.88 2.54
C ARG A 151 11.56 -14.42 2.88
N LEU A 152 11.32 -14.70 4.14
CA LEU A 152 10.02 -15.04 4.70
C LEU A 152 9.57 -13.91 5.63
N GLY A 153 8.33 -13.46 5.47
CA GLY A 153 7.71 -12.46 6.34
C GLY A 153 6.40 -12.96 6.92
N ALA A 154 6.02 -12.38 8.05
CA ALA A 154 4.72 -12.58 8.70
C ALA A 154 4.20 -11.26 9.23
N ASP A 155 2.90 -11.04 9.09
CA ASP A 155 2.21 -9.84 9.50
C ASP A 155 0.98 -10.20 10.34
N TYR A 156 0.66 -9.33 11.28
CA TYR A 156 -0.53 -9.43 12.13
C TYR A 156 -1.15 -8.05 12.30
N ILE A 157 -2.48 -7.95 12.11
CA ILE A 157 -3.23 -6.73 12.33
C ILE A 157 -4.48 -7.05 13.12
N LYS A 158 -4.72 -6.31 14.20
CA LYS A 158 -5.94 -6.41 14.99
C LYS A 158 -6.55 -5.04 15.19
N TRP A 159 -7.76 -4.84 14.67
CA TRP A 159 -8.62 -3.70 14.97
C TRP A 159 -9.59 -4.07 16.08
N GLN A 160 -9.74 -3.21 17.07
CA GLN A 160 -10.74 -3.38 18.12
C GLN A 160 -12.11 -2.95 17.60
N GLY A 161 -13.15 -3.68 17.97
CA GLY A 161 -14.52 -3.28 17.75
C GLY A 161 -14.96 -2.16 18.70
N ASP A 162 -16.06 -1.51 18.41
CA ASP A 162 -16.66 -0.55 19.34
C ASP A 162 -17.36 -1.28 20.49
N THR A 163 -17.01 -0.92 21.72
CA THR A 163 -17.64 -1.48 22.92
C THR A 163 -19.05 -0.94 23.15
N ASN A 164 -19.40 0.18 22.51
CA ASN A 164 -20.70 0.85 22.63
C ASN A 164 -21.62 0.53 21.45
N ASP A 165 -21.08 -0.02 20.36
CA ASP A 165 -21.82 -0.42 19.17
C ASP A 165 -21.48 -1.89 18.82
N SER A 166 -22.41 -2.79 19.13
CA SER A 166 -22.25 -4.23 18.88
C SER A 166 -22.17 -4.60 17.40
N ASP A 167 -22.55 -3.68 16.50
CA ASP A 167 -22.50 -3.90 15.05
C ASP A 167 -21.12 -3.63 14.49
N VAL A 168 -20.25 -2.91 15.21
CA VAL A 168 -18.85 -2.70 14.85
C VAL A 168 -17.97 -3.78 15.48
N LYS A 169 -17.82 -4.86 14.75
CA LYS A 169 -16.97 -6.00 15.18
C LYS A 169 -15.49 -5.67 14.96
N GLY A 170 -14.65 -6.08 15.89
CA GLY A 170 -13.20 -6.11 15.70
C GLY A 170 -12.80 -7.02 14.53
N GLN A 171 -11.64 -6.75 13.95
CA GLN A 171 -11.07 -7.55 12.86
C GLN A 171 -9.71 -8.09 13.27
N GLU A 172 -9.35 -9.27 12.81
CA GLU A 172 -8.07 -9.89 13.14
C GLU A 172 -7.50 -10.63 11.92
N LEU A 173 -6.38 -10.11 11.39
CA LEU A 173 -5.76 -10.58 10.17
C LEU A 173 -4.36 -11.12 10.42
N TYR A 174 -4.05 -12.22 9.75
CA TYR A 174 -2.71 -12.82 9.67
C TYR A 174 -2.26 -12.84 8.21
N GLY A 175 -1.04 -12.38 7.98
CA GLY A 175 -0.39 -12.39 6.68
C GLY A 175 0.92 -13.17 6.71
N VAL A 176 1.25 -13.84 5.62
CA VAL A 176 2.57 -14.41 5.36
C VAL A 176 3.00 -14.06 3.96
N ASN A 177 4.29 -13.83 3.76
CA ASN A 177 4.84 -13.49 2.46
C ASN A 177 6.18 -14.18 2.24
N LEU A 178 6.50 -14.44 0.98
CA LEU A 178 7.70 -15.14 0.56
C LEU A 178 8.27 -14.46 -0.68
N ASN A 179 9.59 -14.24 -0.68
CA ASN A 179 10.35 -13.79 -1.84
C ASN A 179 11.56 -14.70 -2.05
N ILE A 180 11.71 -15.20 -3.27
CA ILE A 180 12.83 -16.08 -3.67
C ILE A 180 13.53 -15.46 -4.87
N PRO A 181 14.65 -14.73 -4.66
CA PRO A 181 15.44 -14.20 -5.76
C PRO A 181 16.24 -15.32 -6.44
N ILE A 182 16.16 -15.37 -7.77
CA ILE A 182 16.88 -16.33 -8.62
C ILE A 182 17.52 -15.55 -9.77
N GLN A 183 18.76 -15.10 -9.60
CA GLN A 183 19.48 -14.24 -10.54
C GLN A 183 18.73 -12.91 -10.77
N LYS A 184 18.16 -12.70 -11.96
CA LYS A 184 17.36 -11.52 -12.31
C LYS A 184 15.85 -11.73 -12.09
N PHE A 185 15.45 -12.95 -11.75
CA PHE A 185 14.06 -13.27 -11.43
C PHE A 185 13.81 -13.21 -9.92
N ASN A 186 12.58 -12.96 -9.55
CA ASN A 186 12.11 -13.14 -8.18
C ASN A 186 10.74 -13.81 -8.22
N VAL A 187 10.62 -14.95 -7.54
CA VAL A 187 9.32 -15.60 -7.29
C VAL A 187 8.80 -15.05 -5.99
N PHE A 188 7.54 -14.62 -5.97
CA PHE A 188 6.95 -14.06 -4.78
C PHE A 188 5.51 -14.54 -4.57
N GLY A 189 5.06 -14.46 -3.36
CA GLY A 189 3.68 -14.72 -2.98
C GLY A 189 3.35 -14.14 -1.61
N GLU A 190 2.07 -13.89 -1.42
CA GLU A 190 1.53 -13.35 -0.18
C GLU A 190 0.16 -13.98 0.08
N TYR A 191 -0.12 -14.30 1.34
CA TYR A 191 -1.39 -14.87 1.77
C TYR A 191 -1.88 -14.15 3.03
N TRP A 192 -3.17 -13.83 3.05
CA TRP A 192 -3.85 -13.22 4.19
C TRP A 192 -5.10 -13.99 4.58
N LYS A 193 -5.40 -13.97 5.87
CA LYS A 193 -6.63 -14.53 6.43
C LYS A 193 -7.19 -13.62 7.52
N ASN A 194 -8.50 -13.36 7.45
CA ASN A 194 -9.26 -12.74 8.53
C ASN A 194 -9.93 -13.82 9.37
N THR A 195 -9.56 -13.94 10.64
CA THR A 195 -10.09 -14.98 11.52
C THR A 195 -11.43 -14.64 12.16
N VAL A 196 -11.92 -13.41 11.96
CA VAL A 196 -13.22 -12.94 12.48
C VAL A 196 -14.31 -13.04 11.43
N ALA A 197 -13.97 -12.95 10.15
CA ALA A 197 -14.94 -13.13 9.08
C ALA A 197 -15.41 -14.58 9.02
N ASN A 198 -16.72 -14.78 8.78
CA ASN A 198 -17.31 -16.11 8.67
C ASN A 198 -17.07 -16.77 7.32
N ASP A 199 -17.10 -15.94 6.26
CA ASP A 199 -16.96 -16.33 4.85
C ASP A 199 -16.11 -15.28 4.12
N ASN A 200 -15.61 -15.63 2.94
CA ASN A 200 -14.82 -14.72 2.10
C ASN A 200 -13.66 -14.07 2.88
N ASP A 201 -12.88 -14.90 3.54
CA ASP A 201 -11.97 -14.51 4.62
C ASP A 201 -10.48 -14.61 4.25
N THR A 202 -10.17 -14.85 2.96
CA THR A 202 -8.80 -15.04 2.49
C THR A 202 -8.44 -14.12 1.33
N ALA A 203 -7.14 -13.86 1.18
CA ALA A 203 -6.58 -13.27 -0.02
C ALA A 203 -5.19 -13.85 -0.27
N TRP A 204 -4.84 -14.06 -1.53
CA TRP A 204 -3.50 -14.48 -1.88
C TRP A 204 -3.10 -13.97 -3.26
N ASN A 205 -1.81 -13.84 -3.45
CA ASN A 205 -1.23 -13.69 -4.77
C ASN A 205 0.01 -14.56 -4.92
N ALA A 206 0.35 -14.83 -6.16
CA ALA A 206 1.61 -15.46 -6.52
C ALA A 206 2.09 -14.91 -7.87
N GLY A 207 3.37 -14.64 -7.97
CA GLY A 207 3.90 -14.00 -9.15
C GLY A 207 5.39 -14.20 -9.38
N LEU A 208 5.82 -13.67 -10.51
CA LEU A 208 7.19 -13.66 -10.96
C LEU A 208 7.55 -12.24 -11.40
N SER A 209 8.72 -11.77 -10.99
CA SER A 209 9.30 -10.54 -11.51
C SER A 209 10.65 -10.78 -12.17
N TYR A 210 10.99 -9.89 -13.09
CA TYR A 210 12.27 -9.88 -13.79
C TYR A 210 12.85 -8.47 -13.83
N GLY A 211 14.17 -8.37 -13.61
CA GLY A 211 14.90 -7.11 -13.70
C GLY A 211 14.79 -6.26 -12.44
N ALA A 212 15.31 -5.06 -12.53
CA ALA A 212 15.22 -4.03 -11.50
C ALA A 212 15.41 -2.64 -12.13
N ALA A 213 14.38 -1.82 -12.06
CA ALA A 213 14.44 -0.43 -12.44
C ALA A 213 15.21 0.37 -11.37
N ASN A 214 16.26 1.04 -11.76
CA ASN A 214 17.09 1.84 -10.87
C ASN A 214 16.93 3.33 -11.21
N TRP A 215 16.42 4.12 -10.29
CA TRP A 215 16.17 5.56 -10.44
C TRP A 215 17.39 6.37 -10.88
N LYS A 216 18.60 5.88 -10.60
CA LYS A 216 19.87 6.55 -10.94
C LYS A 216 20.42 6.14 -12.30
N LYS A 217 19.88 5.06 -12.91
CA LYS A 217 20.43 4.46 -14.14
C LYS A 217 19.36 4.43 -15.24
N PRO A 218 19.41 5.36 -16.20
CA PRO A 218 18.55 5.33 -17.37
C PRO A 218 18.64 4.01 -18.14
N GLY A 219 17.54 3.56 -18.73
CA GLY A 219 17.44 2.32 -19.49
C GLY A 219 17.25 1.05 -18.65
N THR A 220 17.33 1.13 -17.33
CA THR A 220 16.98 -0.01 -16.45
C THR A 220 15.47 -0.16 -16.33
N TRP A 221 15.00 -1.40 -16.22
CA TRP A 221 13.58 -1.72 -16.18
C TRP A 221 13.30 -2.98 -15.35
N ASP A 222 12.09 -3.13 -14.91
CA ASP A 222 11.54 -4.34 -14.35
C ASP A 222 10.13 -4.62 -14.86
N LEU A 223 9.73 -5.87 -14.76
CA LEU A 223 8.39 -6.34 -15.05
C LEU A 223 8.01 -7.39 -14.01
N SER A 224 6.82 -7.29 -13.47
CA SER A 224 6.22 -8.33 -12.63
C SER A 224 4.85 -8.72 -13.16
N VAL A 225 4.50 -10.00 -12.99
CA VAL A 225 3.17 -10.53 -13.30
C VAL A 225 2.75 -11.41 -12.13
N ALA A 226 1.55 -11.20 -11.63
CA ALA A 226 0.98 -11.99 -10.53
C ALA A 226 -0.49 -12.30 -10.78
N TYR A 227 -0.92 -13.48 -10.37
CA TYR A 227 -2.32 -13.81 -10.20
C TYR A 227 -2.75 -13.42 -8.78
N ASN A 228 -3.94 -12.86 -8.66
CA ASN A 228 -4.50 -12.34 -7.42
C ASN A 228 -5.90 -12.90 -7.22
N ASP A 229 -6.20 -13.29 -6.00
CA ASP A 229 -7.48 -13.78 -5.54
C ASP A 229 -7.76 -13.13 -4.18
N VAL A 230 -8.79 -12.28 -4.10
CA VAL A 230 -9.03 -11.42 -2.95
C VAL A 230 -10.49 -11.46 -2.54
N ASP A 231 -10.75 -11.93 -1.34
CA ASP A 231 -12.06 -11.93 -0.71
C ASP A 231 -12.38 -10.58 -0.04
N SER A 232 -13.65 -10.23 -0.02
CA SER A 232 -14.14 -8.97 0.58
C SER A 232 -13.87 -8.86 2.08
N GLY A 233 -13.88 -9.96 2.78
CA GLY A 233 -13.63 -10.02 4.24
C GLY A 233 -12.20 -9.77 4.65
N VAL A 234 -11.26 -9.70 3.69
CA VAL A 234 -9.85 -9.37 3.94
C VAL A 234 -9.50 -7.95 3.48
N PHE A 235 -10.26 -7.36 2.56
CA PHE A 235 -9.92 -6.06 1.98
C PHE A 235 -10.55 -4.90 2.76
N PHE A 236 -9.73 -4.12 3.46
CA PHE A 236 -10.13 -2.94 4.23
C PHE A 236 -9.61 -1.61 3.68
N GLY A 237 -9.10 -1.59 2.46
CA GLY A 237 -8.51 -0.40 1.84
C GLY A 237 -6.99 -0.31 2.05
N GLY A 238 -6.40 0.81 1.65
CA GLY A 238 -4.97 1.05 1.81
C GLY A 238 -4.07 0.26 0.85
N THR A 239 -4.61 -0.23 -0.27
CA THR A 239 -3.83 -0.99 -1.25
C THR A 239 -2.73 -0.16 -1.91
N GLY A 240 -1.59 -0.80 -2.18
CA GLY A 240 -0.50 -0.23 -2.98
C GLY A 240 -0.72 -0.32 -4.49
N LEU A 241 -1.74 -1.05 -4.97
CA LEU A 241 -2.08 -1.11 -6.40
C LEU A 241 -2.58 0.25 -6.89
N GLN A 242 -2.19 0.63 -8.09
CA GLN A 242 -2.61 1.89 -8.70
C GLN A 242 -3.83 1.74 -9.62
N THR A 243 -4.20 0.52 -10.00
CA THR A 243 -5.50 0.24 -10.60
C THR A 243 -6.57 0.16 -9.51
N ASN A 244 -7.83 0.45 -9.85
CA ASN A 244 -8.93 0.41 -8.90
C ASN A 244 -9.68 -0.94 -8.87
N VAL A 245 -9.08 -2.00 -9.36
CA VAL A 245 -9.72 -3.32 -9.47
C VAL A 245 -10.28 -3.86 -8.15
N LEU A 246 -9.61 -3.58 -7.02
CA LEU A 246 -10.09 -3.99 -5.70
C LEU A 246 -11.34 -3.21 -5.23
N SER A 247 -11.72 -2.12 -5.91
CA SER A 247 -12.96 -1.39 -5.60
C SER A 247 -14.22 -2.22 -5.87
N TYR A 248 -14.17 -3.27 -6.67
CA TYR A 248 -15.29 -4.23 -6.79
C TYR A 248 -15.73 -4.81 -5.42
N LEU A 249 -14.81 -4.93 -4.47
CA LEU A 249 -15.06 -5.44 -3.13
C LEU A 249 -15.68 -4.40 -2.16
N SER A 250 -15.72 -3.13 -2.54
CA SER A 250 -16.13 -2.04 -1.65
C SER A 250 -17.10 -1.04 -2.26
N ASP A 251 -17.28 -1.04 -3.57
CA ASP A 251 -18.25 -0.16 -4.24
C ASP A 251 -19.66 -0.73 -4.08
N SER A 252 -20.60 0.11 -3.62
CA SER A 252 -21.98 -0.26 -3.36
C SER A 252 -22.75 -0.71 -4.60
N ALA A 253 -22.26 -0.42 -5.79
CA ALA A 253 -22.88 -0.88 -7.04
C ALA A 253 -22.53 -2.34 -7.36
N TYR A 254 -21.47 -2.87 -6.78
CA TYR A 254 -20.97 -4.22 -7.04
C TYR A 254 -21.05 -5.10 -5.80
N GLU A 255 -20.48 -4.67 -4.68
CA GLU A 255 -20.42 -5.41 -3.41
C GLU A 255 -20.01 -6.87 -3.61
N ALA A 256 -18.96 -7.08 -4.41
CA ALA A 256 -18.47 -8.40 -4.73
C ALA A 256 -17.95 -9.11 -3.48
N ASP A 257 -18.19 -10.42 -3.39
CA ASP A 257 -17.66 -11.28 -2.34
C ASP A 257 -16.17 -11.60 -2.57
N ASN A 258 -15.78 -11.72 -3.84
CA ASN A 258 -14.43 -12.04 -4.27
C ASN A 258 -14.11 -11.34 -5.60
N VAL A 259 -12.86 -11.06 -5.83
CA VAL A 259 -12.31 -10.64 -7.12
C VAL A 259 -11.02 -11.39 -7.43
N THR A 260 -10.94 -11.92 -8.64
CA THR A 260 -9.71 -12.52 -9.19
C THR A 260 -9.24 -11.75 -10.40
N PHE A 261 -7.93 -11.64 -10.57
CA PHE A 261 -7.33 -10.94 -11.72
C PHE A 261 -5.85 -11.26 -11.87
N TRP A 262 -5.35 -11.13 -13.08
CA TRP A 262 -3.92 -10.99 -13.33
C TRP A 262 -3.50 -9.53 -13.23
N ASN A 263 -2.33 -9.26 -12.68
CA ASN A 263 -1.76 -7.93 -12.64
C ASN A 263 -0.35 -7.93 -13.21
N ALA A 264 -0.11 -7.08 -14.20
CA ALA A 264 1.20 -6.83 -14.76
C ALA A 264 1.67 -5.43 -14.37
N ILE A 265 2.88 -5.31 -13.81
CA ILE A 265 3.46 -4.03 -13.40
C ILE A 265 4.82 -3.88 -14.07
N ALA A 266 5.04 -2.76 -14.74
CA ALA A 266 6.31 -2.44 -15.40
C ALA A 266 6.82 -1.07 -14.94
N ASN A 267 8.14 -0.99 -14.72
CA ASN A 267 8.84 0.26 -14.47
C ASN A 267 10.00 0.40 -15.44
N VAL A 268 10.21 1.60 -15.97
CA VAL A 268 11.35 1.93 -16.83
C VAL A 268 11.93 3.26 -16.39
N THR A 269 13.22 3.30 -16.10
CA THR A 269 13.95 4.55 -15.81
C THR A 269 14.31 5.22 -17.13
N LEU A 270 13.60 6.28 -17.48
CA LEU A 270 13.81 7.04 -18.71
C LEU A 270 15.01 7.99 -18.61
N GLN A 271 15.13 8.65 -17.48
CA GLN A 271 16.25 9.52 -17.11
C GLN A 271 16.54 9.35 -15.63
N LYS A 272 17.68 9.86 -15.16
CA LYS A 272 17.96 9.92 -13.73
C LYS A 272 16.80 10.60 -12.99
N ASN A 273 16.24 9.92 -11.99
CA ASN A 273 15.13 10.37 -11.18
C ASN A 273 13.78 10.53 -11.92
N LEU A 274 13.65 9.95 -13.11
CA LEU A 274 12.41 9.89 -13.87
C LEU A 274 12.12 8.46 -14.30
N GLN A 275 10.98 7.93 -13.86
CA GLN A 275 10.50 6.61 -14.23
C GLN A 275 9.10 6.67 -14.86
N LEU A 276 8.91 5.89 -15.90
CA LEU A 276 7.60 5.45 -16.39
C LEU A 276 7.17 4.23 -15.58
N HIS A 277 5.93 4.27 -15.07
CA HIS A 277 5.28 3.17 -14.37
C HIS A 277 3.98 2.81 -15.10
N ALA A 278 3.71 1.55 -15.27
CA ALA A 278 2.46 1.05 -15.85
C ALA A 278 1.96 -0.16 -15.05
N GLU A 279 0.66 -0.20 -14.81
CA GLU A 279 -0.04 -1.38 -14.27
C GLU A 279 -1.21 -1.74 -15.17
N TYR A 280 -1.43 -3.03 -15.36
CA TYR A 280 -2.55 -3.57 -16.10
C TYR A 280 -3.15 -4.76 -15.33
N ALA A 281 -4.38 -4.58 -14.87
CA ALA A 281 -5.19 -5.64 -14.28
C ALA A 281 -6.11 -6.19 -15.38
N PHE A 282 -5.99 -7.47 -15.68
CA PHE A 282 -6.72 -8.13 -16.76
C PHE A 282 -7.27 -9.49 -16.35
N ASP A 283 -8.17 -10.01 -17.14
CA ASP A 283 -8.93 -11.24 -16.83
C ASP A 283 -9.61 -11.10 -15.45
N VAL A 284 -10.26 -9.95 -15.28
CA VAL A 284 -10.92 -9.59 -14.02
C VAL A 284 -12.27 -10.32 -13.94
N ASP A 285 -12.46 -11.09 -12.87
CA ASP A 285 -13.70 -11.80 -12.57
C ASP A 285 -14.12 -11.55 -11.13
N THR A 286 -15.42 -11.58 -10.86
CA THR A 286 -15.98 -11.36 -9.52
C THR A 286 -17.03 -12.39 -9.18
N GLU A 287 -17.11 -12.77 -7.91
CA GLU A 287 -18.19 -13.58 -7.36
C GLU A 287 -19.10 -12.74 -6.45
N GLY A 288 -20.37 -13.08 -6.41
CA GLY A 288 -21.35 -12.41 -5.54
C GLY A 288 -21.72 -10.98 -5.93
N ALA A 289 -21.18 -10.45 -7.03
CA ALA A 289 -21.41 -9.08 -7.44
C ALA A 289 -22.86 -8.83 -7.91
N ALA A 290 -23.41 -7.67 -7.57
CA ALA A 290 -24.72 -7.21 -8.04
C ALA A 290 -24.73 -6.91 -9.57
N SER A 291 -23.55 -6.78 -10.19
CA SER A 291 -23.39 -6.52 -11.64
C SER A 291 -22.40 -7.50 -12.25
N ASP A 292 -22.81 -8.20 -13.30
CA ASP A 292 -21.98 -9.17 -14.04
C ASP A 292 -20.92 -8.53 -14.96
N LYS A 293 -20.74 -7.21 -14.91
CA LYS A 293 -19.87 -6.48 -15.83
C LYS A 293 -18.55 -6.12 -15.16
N THR A 294 -17.63 -7.04 -15.19
CA THR A 294 -16.23 -6.75 -14.85
C THR A 294 -15.49 -6.16 -16.04
N GLN A 295 -14.50 -5.31 -15.80
CA GLN A 295 -13.66 -4.70 -16.80
C GLN A 295 -12.19 -4.74 -16.35
N ASP A 296 -11.30 -4.86 -17.30
CA ASP A 296 -9.89 -4.64 -17.10
C ASP A 296 -9.64 -3.19 -16.66
N ALA A 297 -8.54 -2.97 -15.97
CA ALA A 297 -8.11 -1.64 -15.55
C ALA A 297 -6.63 -1.44 -15.84
N TRP A 298 -6.25 -0.23 -16.21
CA TRP A 298 -4.84 0.07 -16.37
C TRP A 298 -4.50 1.49 -15.92
N THR A 299 -3.24 1.71 -15.59
CA THR A 299 -2.72 3.02 -15.23
C THR A 299 -1.32 3.19 -15.80
N VAL A 300 -1.01 4.40 -16.20
CA VAL A 300 0.32 4.82 -16.63
C VAL A 300 0.69 6.10 -15.92
N SER A 301 1.89 6.18 -15.39
CA SER A 301 2.36 7.40 -14.72
C SER A 301 3.82 7.71 -15.02
N LEU A 302 4.13 9.00 -15.07
CA LEU A 302 5.48 9.52 -14.98
C LEU A 302 5.74 9.94 -13.53
N ASN A 303 6.81 9.38 -12.96
CA ASN A 303 7.18 9.60 -11.57
C ASN A 303 8.56 10.26 -11.52
N TYR A 304 8.65 11.32 -10.74
CA TYR A 304 9.82 12.17 -10.58
C TYR A 304 10.30 12.14 -9.13
N LYS A 305 11.62 12.16 -8.93
CA LYS A 305 12.25 12.35 -7.62
C LYS A 305 13.19 13.54 -7.65
N PHE A 306 13.22 14.30 -6.59
CA PHE A 306 14.12 15.46 -6.44
C PHE A 306 14.51 15.69 -4.98
#